data_376f2d3561180c407929912ada64d541
#
_entry.id   376f2d3561180c407929912ada64d541
#
_cell.length_a   1.000
_cell.length_b   1.000
_cell.length_c   1.000
_cell.angle_alpha   90.00
_cell.angle_beta   90.00
_cell.angle_gamma   90.00
#
_symmetry.space_group_name_H-M   'P 1'
#
loop_
_entity.id
_entity.type
_entity.pdbx_description
1 polymer ?
#
loop_
_entity_poly.entity_id
_entity_poly.type
_entity_poly.pdbx_seq_one_letter_code
_entity_poly.pdbx_strand_id
1 'polypeptide(L)'
;NGMRCVVQALAAETGTRRFTFETVAGILNAEEHTDGSISVDMGRPRFDWQDIPLAEEFRDTRMIELQIGPIDAPVLHSPSVASMGNPHAIFWVEDDVWSYDLERFGPLLENHPIFPERANITIAQVTATDAITIRTWERGVGLTRACGSAACATVVSAARTRRTGRAVTVTLPGGPLVIEWRDDDHVIMTGPAEWEFSGRFDPATGVWTRDAEGVV
;
A
#
# COMPACT_ATOMS: atom_id res chain seq x y z
N ASN A 1 0.21 7.25 -3.44
CA ASN A 1 0.37 7.74 -4.83
C ASN A 1 0.09 9.25 -4.88
N GLY A 2 -1.12 9.72 -4.49
CA GLY A 2 -1.50 11.12 -4.61
C GLY A 2 -0.51 12.09 -4.01
N MET A 3 0.08 11.79 -2.85
CA MET A 3 1.07 12.67 -2.23
C MET A 3 2.31 12.86 -3.11
N ARG A 4 2.82 11.81 -3.77
CA ARG A 4 3.95 11.95 -4.70
C ARG A 4 3.60 12.84 -5.89
N CYS A 5 2.40 12.71 -6.45
CA CYS A 5 1.94 13.59 -7.53
C CYS A 5 1.83 15.06 -7.09
N VAL A 6 1.33 15.31 -5.86
CA VAL A 6 1.27 16.66 -5.30
C VAL A 6 2.68 17.24 -5.10
N VAL A 7 3.62 16.47 -4.57
CA VAL A 7 5.01 16.89 -4.39
C VAL A 7 5.65 17.24 -5.73
N GLN A 8 5.49 16.38 -6.76
CA GLN A 8 6.01 16.64 -8.10
C GLN A 8 5.47 17.97 -8.68
N ALA A 9 4.15 18.19 -8.59
CA ALA A 9 3.53 19.40 -9.08
C ALA A 9 4.05 20.64 -8.36
N LEU A 10 4.09 20.61 -7.03
CA LEU A 10 4.57 21.74 -6.21
C LEU A 10 6.08 21.98 -6.39
N ALA A 11 6.88 20.93 -6.53
CA ALA A 11 8.32 21.06 -6.79
C ALA A 11 8.58 21.74 -8.14
N ALA A 12 7.86 21.34 -9.18
CA ALA A 12 7.95 21.97 -10.50
C ALA A 12 7.52 23.47 -10.46
N GLU A 13 6.50 23.81 -9.67
CA GLU A 13 5.98 25.17 -9.56
C GLU A 13 6.87 26.09 -8.69
N THR A 14 7.38 25.56 -7.57
CA THR A 14 8.05 26.39 -6.54
C THR A 14 9.57 26.27 -6.53
N GLY A 15 10.13 25.25 -7.15
CA GLY A 15 11.55 24.88 -7.05
C GLY A 15 11.94 24.30 -5.67
N THR A 16 10.96 24.13 -4.77
CA THR A 16 11.17 23.54 -3.45
C THR A 16 11.14 22.02 -3.56
N ARG A 17 11.99 21.32 -2.83
CA ARG A 17 12.07 19.85 -2.88
C ARG A 17 11.57 19.16 -1.61
N ARG A 18 11.46 19.88 -0.48
CA ARG A 18 11.00 19.35 0.80
C ARG A 18 9.70 20.00 1.21
N PHE A 19 8.75 19.19 1.56
CA PHE A 19 7.39 19.62 1.90
C PHE A 19 6.93 18.98 3.20
N THR A 20 6.16 19.76 3.94
CA THR A 20 5.41 19.27 5.10
C THR A 20 3.94 19.56 4.86
N PHE A 21 3.11 18.53 4.88
CA PHE A 21 1.68 18.61 4.62
C PHE A 21 0.90 18.36 5.90
N GLU A 22 -0.06 19.20 6.17
CA GLU A 22 -1.09 18.94 7.18
C GLU A 22 -2.23 18.20 6.51
N THR A 23 -2.57 17.02 7.04
CA THR A 23 -3.63 16.16 6.53
C THR A 23 -4.55 15.73 7.66
N VAL A 24 -5.71 15.15 7.32
CA VAL A 24 -6.61 14.55 8.31
C VAL A 24 -5.93 13.45 9.14
N ALA A 25 -4.94 12.76 8.55
CA ALA A 25 -4.17 11.72 9.24
C ALA A 25 -2.98 12.27 10.05
N GLY A 26 -2.75 13.59 10.05
CA GLY A 26 -1.63 14.25 10.71
C GLY A 26 -0.64 14.86 9.72
N ILE A 27 0.56 15.13 10.22
CA ILE A 27 1.65 15.74 9.45
C ILE A 27 2.35 14.65 8.63
N LEU A 28 2.49 14.92 7.33
CA LEU A 28 3.26 14.10 6.38
C LEU A 28 4.43 14.90 5.83
N ASN A 29 5.62 14.32 5.87
CA ASN A 29 6.81 14.88 5.25
C ASN A 29 7.10 14.17 3.93
N ALA A 30 7.50 14.93 2.93
CA ALA A 30 7.87 14.38 1.64
C ALA A 30 9.05 15.15 1.01
N GLU A 31 9.82 14.46 0.19
CA GLU A 31 11.00 15.02 -0.47
C GLU A 31 11.12 14.49 -1.89
N GLU A 32 11.34 15.41 -2.84
CA GLU A 32 11.76 15.08 -4.20
C GLU A 32 13.28 14.98 -4.27
N HIS A 33 13.79 13.86 -4.77
CA HIS A 33 15.23 13.60 -4.95
C HIS A 33 15.73 14.15 -6.29
N THR A 34 17.06 14.20 -6.43
CA THR A 34 17.71 14.72 -7.65
C THR A 34 17.48 13.85 -8.87
N ASP A 35 17.14 12.59 -8.70
CA ASP A 35 16.78 11.62 -9.74
C ASP A 35 15.30 11.67 -10.13
N GLY A 36 14.51 12.57 -9.54
CA GLY A 36 13.08 12.71 -9.75
C GLY A 36 12.20 11.74 -8.95
N SER A 37 12.79 10.82 -8.18
CA SER A 37 12.01 10.00 -7.26
C SER A 37 11.52 10.83 -6.08
N ILE A 38 10.42 10.41 -5.47
CA ILE A 38 9.80 11.13 -4.36
C ILE A 38 9.60 10.19 -3.19
N SER A 39 10.16 10.60 -2.03
CA SER A 39 9.95 9.92 -0.75
C SER A 39 8.82 10.57 0.03
N VAL A 40 7.98 9.74 0.65
CA VAL A 40 6.92 10.16 1.57
C VAL A 40 7.08 9.38 2.86
N ASP A 41 7.09 10.10 3.98
CA ASP A 41 7.02 9.51 5.31
C ASP A 41 5.56 9.07 5.58
N MET A 42 5.34 7.77 5.60
CA MET A 42 4.04 7.15 5.79
C MET A 42 3.66 6.98 7.26
N GLY A 43 4.51 7.49 8.18
CA GLY A 43 4.33 7.35 9.62
C GLY A 43 4.72 5.97 10.14
N ARG A 44 4.23 5.64 11.33
CA ARG A 44 4.55 4.40 12.03
C ARG A 44 3.48 3.33 11.81
N PRO A 45 3.87 2.08 11.58
CA PRO A 45 2.93 0.96 11.51
C PRO A 45 2.37 0.66 12.90
N ARG A 46 1.15 0.14 12.96
CA ARG A 46 0.51 -0.32 14.18
C ARG A 46 0.21 -1.80 14.08
N PHE A 47 0.37 -2.52 15.18
CA PHE A 47 0.29 -3.98 15.20
C PHE A 47 -0.67 -4.53 16.26
N ASP A 48 -1.15 -3.69 17.16
CA ASP A 48 -2.13 -4.10 18.16
C ASP A 48 -3.48 -4.35 17.47
N TRP A 49 -4.17 -5.38 17.89
CA TRP A 49 -5.40 -5.81 17.25
C TRP A 49 -6.50 -4.72 17.25
N GLN A 50 -6.53 -3.85 18.28
CA GLN A 50 -7.44 -2.71 18.33
C GLN A 50 -7.11 -1.64 17.28
N ASP A 51 -5.82 -1.42 17.00
CA ASP A 51 -5.35 -0.44 16.01
C ASP A 51 -5.52 -0.92 14.57
N ILE A 52 -5.66 -2.25 14.38
CA ILE A 52 -5.94 -2.89 13.08
C ILE A 52 -7.46 -2.99 12.86
N PRO A 53 -8.27 -2.58 13.76
CA PRO A 53 -9.60 -2.93 14.25
C PRO A 53 -10.06 -4.35 13.89
N LEU A 54 -9.43 -5.35 14.51
CA LEU A 54 -9.90 -6.74 14.43
C LEU A 54 -11.08 -6.95 15.36
N ALA A 55 -11.96 -7.90 15.03
CA ALA A 55 -13.19 -8.20 15.80
C ALA A 55 -12.92 -8.83 17.16
N GLU A 56 -11.74 -9.40 17.36
CA GLU A 56 -11.34 -10.10 18.59
C GLU A 56 -9.85 -9.93 18.88
N GLU A 57 -9.43 -10.30 20.10
CA GLU A 57 -8.05 -10.19 20.53
C GLU A 57 -7.14 -11.20 19.83
N PHE A 58 -6.08 -10.69 19.19
CA PHE A 58 -4.94 -11.45 18.70
C PHE A 58 -3.68 -10.99 19.42
N ARG A 59 -3.03 -11.90 20.15
CA ARG A 59 -1.75 -11.63 20.83
C ARG A 59 -0.59 -11.47 19.85
N ASP A 60 -0.71 -12.09 18.68
CA ASP A 60 0.30 -12.03 17.64
C ASP A 60 -0.35 -11.82 16.27
N THR A 61 -0.17 -10.63 15.75
CA THR A 61 -0.70 -10.20 14.45
C THR A 61 0.26 -10.51 13.27
N ARG A 62 1.39 -11.18 13.55
CA ARG A 62 2.29 -11.67 12.49
C ARG A 62 1.66 -12.79 11.69
N MET A 63 0.73 -13.54 12.31
CA MET A 63 -0.02 -14.60 11.66
C MET A 63 -1.32 -14.81 12.44
N ILE A 64 -2.47 -14.55 11.80
CA ILE A 64 -3.78 -14.77 12.40
C ILE A 64 -4.48 -15.98 11.78
N GLU A 65 -5.43 -16.56 12.49
CA GLU A 65 -6.26 -17.68 12.00
C GLU A 65 -7.33 -17.17 11.04
N LEU A 66 -6.99 -17.11 9.77
CA LEU A 66 -7.90 -16.77 8.68
C LEU A 66 -7.48 -17.54 7.43
N GLN A 67 -8.44 -18.17 6.76
CA GLN A 67 -8.18 -18.89 5.53
C GLN A 67 -9.36 -18.83 4.57
N ILE A 68 -9.10 -19.08 3.28
CA ILE A 68 -10.12 -19.21 2.24
C ILE A 68 -9.79 -20.43 1.36
N GLY A 69 -10.83 -21.17 0.99
CA GLY A 69 -10.70 -22.44 0.26
C GLY A 69 -11.09 -23.65 1.11
N PRO A 70 -10.81 -24.89 0.65
CA PRO A 70 -11.05 -26.10 1.42
C PRO A 70 -10.27 -26.09 2.74
N ILE A 71 -10.84 -26.66 3.79
CA ILE A 71 -10.24 -26.66 5.15
C ILE A 71 -8.88 -27.37 5.16
N ASP A 72 -8.78 -28.46 4.42
CA ASP A 72 -7.59 -29.32 4.31
C ASP A 72 -6.59 -28.90 3.23
N ALA A 73 -6.98 -27.96 2.35
CA ALA A 73 -6.15 -27.41 1.29
C ALA A 73 -6.53 -25.95 0.99
N PRO A 74 -6.32 -25.02 1.93
CA PRO A 74 -6.71 -23.65 1.75
C PRO A 74 -5.92 -22.98 0.62
N VAL A 75 -6.61 -22.15 -0.16
CA VAL A 75 -5.97 -21.37 -1.25
C VAL A 75 -5.12 -20.24 -0.69
N LEU A 76 -5.63 -19.55 0.33
CA LEU A 76 -4.90 -18.53 1.09
C LEU A 76 -5.17 -18.75 2.58
N HIS A 77 -4.15 -18.59 3.42
CA HIS A 77 -4.27 -18.81 4.85
C HIS A 77 -3.29 -17.97 5.66
N SER A 78 -3.59 -17.84 6.95
CA SER A 78 -2.68 -17.33 7.98
C SER A 78 -2.00 -15.99 7.62
N PRO A 79 -2.76 -14.95 7.27
CA PRO A 79 -2.18 -13.67 6.88
C PRO A 79 -1.48 -12.98 8.06
N SER A 80 -0.46 -12.19 7.72
CA SER A 80 0.02 -11.13 8.60
C SER A 80 -0.95 -9.95 8.53
N VAL A 81 -1.24 -9.31 9.67
CA VAL A 81 -2.09 -8.12 9.69
C VAL A 81 -1.36 -6.95 10.33
N ALA A 82 -1.57 -5.76 9.78
CA ALA A 82 -0.98 -4.50 10.23
C ALA A 82 -1.86 -3.32 9.82
N SER A 83 -1.69 -2.19 10.51
CA SER A 83 -2.32 -0.92 10.13
C SER A 83 -1.27 0.11 9.74
N MET A 84 -1.47 0.76 8.60
CA MET A 84 -0.77 1.96 8.15
C MET A 84 -1.69 3.20 8.23
N GLY A 85 -2.59 3.23 9.22
CA GLY A 85 -3.73 4.14 9.30
C GLY A 85 -4.99 3.58 8.65
N ASN A 86 -4.86 2.42 8.00
CA ASN A 86 -5.94 1.58 7.47
C ASN A 86 -5.52 0.10 7.59
N PRO A 87 -6.47 -0.84 7.76
CA PRO A 87 -6.16 -2.24 7.98
C PRO A 87 -5.71 -2.95 6.70
N HIS A 88 -4.67 -3.79 6.86
CA HIS A 88 -4.12 -4.63 5.80
C HIS A 88 -3.97 -6.07 6.27
N ALA A 89 -4.41 -7.03 5.45
CA ALA A 89 -4.16 -8.45 5.60
C ALA A 89 -3.27 -8.92 4.43
N ILE A 90 -2.10 -9.46 4.76
CA ILE A 90 -1.07 -9.87 3.81
C ILE A 90 -0.97 -11.39 3.82
N PHE A 91 -1.41 -12.03 2.74
CA PHE A 91 -1.30 -13.46 2.50
C PHE A 91 0.00 -13.76 1.77
N TRP A 92 0.85 -14.54 2.41
CA TRP A 92 2.14 -14.94 1.87
C TRP A 92 1.97 -16.17 0.99
N VAL A 93 2.49 -16.10 -0.24
CA VAL A 93 2.40 -17.17 -1.23
C VAL A 93 3.78 -17.52 -1.79
N GLU A 94 3.94 -18.75 -2.26
CA GLU A 94 5.16 -19.25 -2.92
C GLU A 94 5.06 -19.12 -4.44
N ASP A 95 3.85 -19.32 -4.97
CA ASP A 95 3.56 -19.21 -6.39
C ASP A 95 3.40 -17.75 -6.84
N ASP A 96 3.40 -17.53 -8.14
CA ASP A 96 3.18 -16.24 -8.76
C ASP A 96 1.87 -15.62 -8.26
N VAL A 97 1.92 -14.36 -7.78
CA VAL A 97 0.75 -13.61 -7.30
C VAL A 97 -0.38 -13.52 -8.35
N TRP A 98 -0.06 -13.67 -9.63
CA TRP A 98 -1.03 -13.65 -10.73
C TRP A 98 -1.80 -14.97 -10.89
N SER A 99 -1.33 -16.07 -10.30
CA SER A 99 -2.02 -17.36 -10.32
C SER A 99 -3.23 -17.42 -9.39
N TYR A 100 -3.40 -16.42 -8.51
CA TYR A 100 -4.50 -16.36 -7.55
C TYR A 100 -5.66 -15.49 -8.05
N ASP A 101 -6.89 -16.00 -7.94
CA ASP A 101 -8.13 -15.30 -8.32
C ASP A 101 -8.54 -14.30 -7.24
N LEU A 102 -7.79 -13.18 -7.17
CA LEU A 102 -8.04 -12.13 -6.17
C LEU A 102 -9.36 -11.37 -6.43
N GLU A 103 -9.89 -11.38 -7.64
CA GLU A 103 -11.23 -10.82 -7.95
C GLU A 103 -12.33 -11.61 -7.23
N ARG A 104 -12.17 -12.92 -7.12
CA ARG A 104 -13.09 -13.81 -6.42
C ARG A 104 -12.90 -13.76 -4.91
N PHE A 105 -11.65 -13.82 -4.43
CA PHE A 105 -11.35 -13.94 -3.00
C PHE A 105 -11.31 -12.59 -2.27
N GLY A 106 -10.94 -11.52 -2.97
CA GLY A 106 -10.81 -10.19 -2.40
C GLY A 106 -12.06 -9.71 -1.67
N PRO A 107 -13.26 -9.68 -2.30
CA PRO A 107 -14.47 -9.22 -1.62
C PRO A 107 -14.89 -10.11 -0.46
N LEU A 108 -14.61 -11.42 -0.50
CA LEU A 108 -14.94 -12.35 0.59
C LEU A 108 -14.04 -12.09 1.82
N LEU A 109 -12.76 -11.84 1.59
CA LEU A 109 -11.78 -11.56 2.64
C LEU A 109 -11.90 -10.11 3.16
N GLU A 110 -12.13 -9.13 2.28
CA GLU A 110 -12.39 -7.74 2.66
C GLU A 110 -13.52 -7.64 3.69
N ASN A 111 -14.62 -8.38 3.44
CA ASN A 111 -15.83 -8.35 4.25
C ASN A 111 -15.89 -9.48 5.29
N HIS A 112 -14.78 -10.17 5.56
CA HIS A 112 -14.76 -11.22 6.56
C HIS A 112 -15.07 -10.65 7.95
N PRO A 113 -15.89 -11.34 8.79
CA PRO A 113 -16.30 -10.82 10.12
C PRO A 113 -15.15 -10.43 11.06
N ILE A 114 -13.94 -10.98 10.83
CA ILE A 114 -12.75 -10.62 11.62
C ILE A 114 -12.31 -9.16 11.36
N PHE A 115 -12.74 -8.56 10.25
CA PHE A 115 -12.48 -7.16 9.88
C PHE A 115 -13.79 -6.35 9.90
N PRO A 116 -14.28 -5.90 11.06
CA PRO A 116 -15.55 -5.18 11.17
C PRO A 116 -15.57 -3.87 10.38
N GLU A 117 -14.41 -3.25 10.16
CA GLU A 117 -14.23 -2.07 9.32
C GLU A 117 -13.75 -2.41 7.91
N ARG A 118 -13.77 -3.69 7.53
CA ARG A 118 -13.18 -4.24 6.29
C ARG A 118 -11.67 -4.02 6.23
N ALA A 119 -10.96 -4.72 5.35
CA ALA A 119 -9.50 -4.61 5.21
C ALA A 119 -9.07 -4.60 3.74
N ASN A 120 -7.90 -4.04 3.49
CA ASN A 120 -7.19 -4.24 2.23
C ASN A 120 -6.58 -5.65 2.24
N ILE A 121 -6.77 -6.40 1.17
CA ILE A 121 -6.30 -7.78 1.04
C ILE A 121 -5.14 -7.80 0.04
N THR A 122 -3.99 -8.25 0.49
CA THR A 122 -2.78 -8.31 -0.33
C THR A 122 -2.29 -9.75 -0.43
N ILE A 123 -1.98 -10.20 -1.64
CA ILE A 123 -1.21 -11.41 -1.92
C ILE A 123 0.23 -10.98 -2.15
N ALA A 124 1.18 -11.59 -1.45
CA ALA A 124 2.59 -11.20 -1.46
C ALA A 124 3.50 -12.40 -1.66
N GLN A 125 4.37 -12.33 -2.66
CA GLN A 125 5.42 -13.29 -2.95
C GLN A 125 6.78 -12.66 -2.69
N VAL A 126 7.59 -13.29 -1.84
CA VAL A 126 9.00 -12.90 -1.66
C VAL A 126 9.80 -13.46 -2.83
N THR A 127 10.34 -12.58 -3.66
CA THR A 127 11.10 -12.96 -4.88
C THR A 127 12.61 -12.91 -4.67
N ALA A 128 13.07 -12.14 -3.67
CA ALA A 128 14.46 -12.11 -3.23
C ALA A 128 14.54 -11.61 -1.77
N THR A 129 15.73 -11.60 -1.18
CA THR A 129 15.96 -11.13 0.20
C THR A 129 15.53 -9.68 0.43
N ASP A 130 15.47 -8.88 -0.64
CA ASP A 130 15.15 -7.46 -0.69
C ASP A 130 14.08 -7.11 -1.75
N ALA A 131 13.33 -8.12 -2.22
CA ALA A 131 12.31 -7.94 -3.25
C ALA A 131 11.04 -8.74 -2.95
N ILE A 132 9.88 -8.07 -3.13
CA ILE A 132 8.55 -8.67 -2.97
C ILE A 132 7.68 -8.23 -4.14
N THR A 133 6.89 -9.14 -4.70
CA THR A 133 5.83 -8.82 -5.66
C THR A 133 4.48 -8.92 -4.97
N ILE A 134 3.59 -7.95 -5.19
CA ILE A 134 2.27 -7.90 -4.57
C ILE A 134 1.15 -7.62 -5.57
N ARG A 135 -0.04 -8.13 -5.24
CA ARG A 135 -1.33 -7.68 -5.79
C ARG A 135 -2.26 -7.36 -4.63
N THR A 136 -3.03 -6.28 -4.77
CA THR A 136 -3.91 -5.81 -3.70
C THR A 136 -5.33 -5.61 -4.19
N TRP A 137 -6.27 -6.12 -3.41
CA TRP A 137 -7.67 -5.75 -3.41
C TRP A 137 -7.86 -4.67 -2.35
N GLU A 138 -8.10 -3.43 -2.77
CA GLU A 138 -8.26 -2.31 -1.85
C GLU A 138 -9.68 -2.23 -1.30
N ARG A 139 -9.80 -1.97 -0.02
CA ARG A 139 -11.03 -1.80 0.74
C ARG A 139 -11.95 -0.77 0.08
N GLY A 140 -13.13 -1.21 -0.34
CA GLY A 140 -14.15 -0.38 -0.97
C GLY A 140 -13.88 0.04 -2.42
N VAL A 141 -12.78 -0.44 -3.03
CA VAL A 141 -12.37 -0.07 -4.39
C VAL A 141 -12.25 -1.30 -5.29
N GLY A 142 -11.62 -2.38 -4.81
CA GLY A 142 -11.33 -3.56 -5.59
C GLY A 142 -9.88 -3.65 -6.03
N LEU A 143 -9.60 -4.36 -7.14
CA LEU A 143 -8.26 -4.45 -7.68
C LEU A 143 -7.75 -3.10 -8.16
N THR A 144 -6.55 -2.73 -7.72
CA THR A 144 -5.88 -1.51 -8.13
C THR A 144 -4.49 -1.79 -8.68
N ARG A 145 -3.96 -0.83 -9.45
CA ARG A 145 -2.60 -0.94 -9.99
C ARG A 145 -1.53 -0.61 -8.96
N ALA A 146 -1.86 0.19 -7.95
CA ALA A 146 -0.89 0.64 -6.95
C ALA A 146 -1.56 1.06 -5.65
N CYS A 147 -1.15 0.43 -4.55
CA CYS A 147 -1.54 0.75 -3.19
C CYS A 147 -0.29 0.97 -2.33
N GLY A 148 0.05 2.23 -2.06
CA GLY A 148 1.26 2.58 -1.29
C GLY A 148 1.22 2.07 0.14
N SER A 149 0.07 2.17 0.83
CA SER A 149 -0.07 1.66 2.21
C SER A 149 0.01 0.12 2.27
N ALA A 150 -0.46 -0.59 1.23
CA ALA A 150 -0.30 -2.04 1.15
C ALA A 150 1.17 -2.44 0.97
N ALA A 151 1.94 -1.72 0.13
CA ALA A 151 3.37 -1.94 0.00
C ALA A 151 4.10 -1.73 1.35
N CYS A 152 3.77 -0.65 2.08
CA CYS A 152 4.32 -0.39 3.41
C CYS A 152 3.94 -1.49 4.41
N ALA A 153 2.66 -1.86 4.51
CA ALA A 153 2.18 -2.93 5.39
C ALA A 153 2.85 -4.28 5.07
N THR A 154 3.09 -4.56 3.78
CA THR A 154 3.77 -5.77 3.35
C THR A 154 5.22 -5.81 3.85
N VAL A 155 5.99 -4.72 3.69
CA VAL A 155 7.40 -4.70 4.11
C VAL A 155 7.54 -4.81 5.63
N VAL A 156 6.74 -4.07 6.40
CA VAL A 156 6.80 -4.18 7.86
C VAL A 156 6.40 -5.57 8.34
N SER A 157 5.41 -6.21 7.70
CA SER A 157 5.01 -7.58 8.00
C SER A 157 6.08 -8.60 7.60
N ALA A 158 6.74 -8.42 6.44
CA ALA A 158 7.85 -9.25 5.99
C ALA A 158 9.03 -9.21 6.98
N ALA A 159 9.43 -8.01 7.40
CA ALA A 159 10.49 -7.81 8.39
C ALA A 159 10.15 -8.44 9.75
N ARG A 160 8.90 -8.26 10.24
CA ARG A 160 8.42 -8.87 11.50
C ARG A 160 8.41 -10.40 11.46
N THR A 161 8.15 -10.96 10.29
CA THR A 161 8.14 -12.42 10.07
C THR A 161 9.47 -12.97 9.57
N ARG A 162 10.51 -12.11 9.47
CA ARG A 162 11.87 -12.47 9.03
C ARG A 162 11.93 -13.05 7.61
N ARG A 163 11.02 -12.60 6.75
CA ARG A 163 11.00 -12.99 5.33
C ARG A 163 11.97 -12.15 4.51
N THR A 164 12.13 -10.87 4.89
CA THR A 164 13.07 -9.91 4.28
C THR A 164 13.69 -9.03 5.36
N GLY A 165 14.63 -8.17 4.94
CA GLY A 165 15.09 -7.03 5.73
C GLY A 165 14.04 -5.91 5.83
N ARG A 166 14.47 -4.76 6.34
CA ARG A 166 13.60 -3.57 6.55
C ARG A 166 13.58 -2.61 5.34
N ALA A 167 14.43 -2.82 4.35
CA ALA A 167 14.49 -2.05 3.11
C ALA A 167 14.25 -3.02 1.93
N VAL A 168 13.18 -2.81 1.18
CA VAL A 168 12.69 -3.76 0.19
C VAL A 168 12.12 -3.02 -1.03
N THR A 169 12.42 -3.52 -2.21
CA THR A 169 11.71 -3.14 -3.44
C THR A 169 10.44 -3.95 -3.56
N VAL A 170 9.31 -3.26 -3.57
CA VAL A 170 7.99 -3.88 -3.76
C VAL A 170 7.51 -3.61 -5.17
N THR A 171 7.29 -4.67 -5.95
CA THR A 171 6.74 -4.59 -7.29
C THR A 171 5.21 -4.72 -7.23
N LEU A 172 4.51 -3.70 -7.70
CA LEU A 172 3.06 -3.65 -7.87
C LEU A 172 2.70 -3.69 -9.36
N PRO A 173 1.44 -3.96 -9.73
CA PRO A 173 1.00 -3.87 -11.13
C PRO A 173 1.30 -2.52 -11.81
N GLY A 174 1.34 -1.43 -11.04
CA GLY A 174 1.64 -0.07 -11.51
C GLY A 174 3.10 0.33 -11.46
N GLY A 175 4.01 -0.59 -11.07
CA GLY A 175 5.45 -0.33 -11.01
C GLY A 175 6.05 -0.51 -9.61
N PRO A 176 7.37 -0.43 -9.49
CA PRO A 176 8.08 -0.65 -8.24
C PRO A 176 8.01 0.56 -7.29
N LEU A 177 8.05 0.26 -6.00
CA LEU A 177 8.26 1.20 -4.89
C LEU A 177 9.39 0.67 -4.02
N VAL A 178 10.23 1.55 -3.51
CA VAL A 178 11.20 1.22 -2.46
C VAL A 178 10.58 1.60 -1.13
N ILE A 179 10.50 0.63 -0.22
CA ILE A 179 9.96 0.82 1.11
C ILE A 179 11.06 0.56 2.12
N GLU A 180 11.24 1.49 3.05
CA GLU A 180 12.18 1.38 4.14
C GLU A 180 11.46 1.55 5.48
N TRP A 181 11.50 0.54 6.32
CA TRP A 181 11.07 0.64 7.72
C TRP A 181 12.27 0.99 8.59
N ARG A 182 12.40 2.26 8.95
CA ARG A 182 13.55 2.84 9.63
C ARG A 182 13.65 2.41 11.10
N ASP A 183 14.80 2.69 11.72
CA ASP A 183 15.03 2.38 13.13
C ASP A 183 14.23 3.27 14.11
N ASP A 184 13.75 4.42 13.64
CA ASP A 184 12.81 5.28 14.38
C ASP A 184 11.34 4.85 14.25
N ASP A 185 11.12 3.67 13.66
CA ASP A 185 9.82 3.05 13.34
C ASP A 185 9.01 3.76 12.24
N HIS A 186 9.52 4.80 11.61
CA HIS A 186 8.86 5.40 10.45
C HIS A 186 9.06 4.55 9.20
N VAL A 187 8.02 4.51 8.37
CA VAL A 187 8.04 3.84 7.07
C VAL A 187 8.15 4.88 5.97
N ILE A 188 9.24 4.82 5.22
CA ILE A 188 9.46 5.70 4.08
C ILE A 188 9.12 4.96 2.79
N MET A 189 8.28 5.56 1.99
CA MET A 189 7.89 5.05 0.67
C MET A 189 8.48 5.95 -0.41
N THR A 190 9.32 5.40 -1.27
CA THR A 190 9.96 6.10 -2.37
C THR A 190 9.53 5.51 -3.71
N GLY A 191 9.22 6.37 -4.66
CA GLY A 191 8.86 5.94 -6.01
C GLY A 191 8.67 7.12 -6.96
N PRO A 192 8.47 6.85 -8.25
CA PRO A 192 8.24 7.89 -9.25
C PRO A 192 6.85 8.49 -9.14
N ALA A 193 6.70 9.66 -9.73
CA ALA A 193 5.42 10.20 -10.17
C ALA A 193 5.60 10.64 -11.62
N GLU A 194 4.62 10.33 -12.47
CA GLU A 194 4.64 10.64 -13.89
C GLU A 194 3.45 11.52 -14.24
N TRP A 195 3.71 12.56 -15.01
CA TRP A 195 2.67 13.42 -15.54
C TRP A 195 2.03 12.74 -16.75
N GLU A 196 0.73 12.42 -16.66
CA GLU A 196 0.03 11.78 -17.78
C GLU A 196 -0.64 12.79 -18.71
N PHE A 197 -1.39 13.75 -18.15
CA PHE A 197 -2.08 14.80 -18.92
C PHE A 197 -2.59 15.92 -18.01
N SER A 198 -2.91 17.05 -18.64
CA SER A 198 -3.68 18.16 -18.04
C SER A 198 -5.12 18.12 -18.50
N GLY A 199 -6.01 18.69 -17.71
CA GLY A 199 -7.41 18.79 -18.07
C GLY A 199 -8.17 19.76 -17.20
N ARG A 200 -9.40 20.03 -17.57
CA ARG A 200 -10.35 20.88 -16.82
C ARG A 200 -11.48 20.01 -16.29
N PHE A 201 -11.81 20.22 -15.04
CA PHE A 201 -12.91 19.55 -14.37
C PHE A 201 -13.92 20.59 -13.89
N ASP A 202 -15.19 20.39 -14.25
CA ASP A 202 -16.30 21.20 -13.75
C ASP A 202 -16.94 20.46 -12.56
N PRO A 203 -16.77 20.93 -11.33
CA PRO A 203 -17.31 20.26 -10.15
C PRO A 203 -18.84 20.33 -10.06
N ALA A 204 -19.50 21.26 -10.76
CA ALA A 204 -20.95 21.39 -10.74
C ALA A 204 -21.65 20.35 -11.62
N THR A 205 -21.01 19.96 -12.72
CA THR A 205 -21.58 19.00 -13.69
C THR A 205 -20.91 17.62 -13.66
N GLY A 206 -19.73 17.51 -13.03
CA GLY A 206 -18.90 16.30 -13.06
C GLY A 206 -18.23 16.06 -14.42
N VAL A 207 -18.37 16.98 -15.37
CA VAL A 207 -17.78 16.87 -16.71
C VAL A 207 -16.30 17.24 -16.65
N TRP A 208 -15.48 16.48 -17.34
CA TRP A 208 -14.07 16.80 -17.50
C TRP A 208 -13.66 16.74 -18.98
N THR A 209 -12.63 17.51 -19.32
CA THR A 209 -12.03 17.54 -20.65
C THR A 209 -10.51 17.49 -20.52
N ARG A 210 -9.87 16.69 -21.36
CA ARG A 210 -8.42 16.63 -21.47
C ARG A 210 -7.94 17.83 -22.31
N ASP A 211 -6.88 18.50 -21.88
CA ASP A 211 -6.23 19.51 -22.69
C ASP A 211 -5.53 18.86 -23.90
N ALA A 212 -5.47 19.56 -25.03
CA ALA A 212 -4.74 19.06 -26.19
C ALA A 212 -3.24 18.93 -25.87
N GLU A 213 -2.60 17.86 -26.38
CA GLU A 213 -1.17 17.65 -26.18
C GLU A 213 -0.38 18.88 -26.65
N GLY A 214 0.40 19.50 -25.76
CA GLY A 214 1.30 20.62 -26.10
C GLY A 214 1.13 21.90 -25.27
N VAL A 215 0.30 21.94 -24.27
CA VAL A 215 0.21 23.09 -23.33
C VAL A 215 0.83 22.68 -21.98
N VAL A 216 2.15 22.81 -21.91
CA VAL A 216 2.92 22.89 -20.66
C VAL A 216 3.53 24.27 -20.57
#